data_0dc6ca41c89a2b3f0d1d0f65bdb5daca
#
_entry.id   0dc6ca41c89a2b3f0d1d0f65bdb5daca
#
_cell.length_a   1.000
_cell.length_b   1.000
_cell.length_c   1.000
_cell.angle_alpha   90.00
_cell.angle_beta   90.00
_cell.angle_gamma   90.00
#
_symmetry.space_group_name_H-M   'P 1'
#
loop_
_entity.id
_entity.type
_entity.pdbx_description
1 polymer ?
#
loop_
_entity_poly.entity_id
_entity_poly.type
_entity_poly.pdbx_seq_one_letter_code
_entity_poly.pdbx_strand_id
1 'polypeptide(L)'
;MTTVPQGYYIPTPVNKAVASAPAVGFGTGYGGAVTQGTNKTTGVTLNTKTGVITMHNAALADAASVKFTLTNSSIGGTDVVICNQGTGGTAGSYAVQCISAGAGSAVLRVTNISGGSLSEALTINFAVIDCVNA
;
A
#
# COMPACT_ATOMS: atom_id res chain seq x y z
N MET A 1 10.25 45.52 -10.48
CA MET A 1 9.92 44.83 -10.65
C MET A 1 9.88 43.93 -10.39
N THR A 2 9.74 43.33 -10.19
CA THR A 2 9.70 42.45 -10.15
C THR A 2 9.32 41.75 -10.23
N THR A 3 9.31 41.73 -9.95
CA THR A 3 8.92 41.03 -10.44
C THR A 3 9.04 39.77 -10.10
N VAL A 4 8.21 39.39 -9.97
CA VAL A 4 8.17 38.13 -9.78
C VAL A 4 8.86 37.53 -10.68
N PRO A 5 9.63 36.86 -10.30
CA PRO A 5 10.20 36.06 -11.16
C PRO A 5 9.21 35.32 -11.74
N GLN A 6 9.03 35.84 -12.68
CA GLN A 6 8.28 35.22 -13.37
C GLN A 6 8.61 33.97 -13.54
N GLY A 7 7.95 33.28 -13.78
CA GLY A 7 8.12 31.97 -14.02
C GLY A 7 8.43 31.20 -12.87
N TYR A 8 8.57 31.89 -11.87
CA TYR A 8 8.89 31.10 -10.86
C TYR A 8 7.72 30.45 -10.30
N TYR A 9 6.57 30.84 -10.61
CA TYR A 9 5.45 30.17 -10.11
C TYR A 9 5.24 28.87 -10.75
N ILE A 10 5.23 27.88 -9.97
CA ILE A 10 4.97 26.58 -10.42
C ILE A 10 3.73 26.15 -9.78
N PRO A 11 2.69 25.90 -10.52
CA PRO A 11 1.49 25.35 -10.01
C PRO A 11 1.82 24.02 -9.39
N THR A 12 1.70 23.92 -8.12
CA THR A 12 2.07 22.73 -7.43
C THR A 12 1.01 21.68 -7.62
N PRO A 13 1.28 20.63 -8.32
CA PRO A 13 0.34 19.54 -8.38
C PRO A 13 0.24 18.92 -7.00
N VAL A 14 -0.94 18.73 -6.59
CA VAL A 14 -1.19 18.04 -5.37
C VAL A 14 -0.84 16.59 -5.53
N ASN A 15 -0.50 15.93 -4.49
CA ASN A 15 -0.18 14.51 -4.47
C ASN A 15 1.04 14.13 -5.28
N LYS A 16 1.88 15.08 -5.53
CA LYS A 16 3.08 14.82 -6.19
C LYS A 16 4.03 14.10 -5.27
N ALA A 17 4.66 13.08 -5.75
CA ALA A 17 5.79 12.52 -5.06
C ALA A 17 6.87 13.58 -5.02
N VAL A 18 7.27 13.97 -3.84
CA VAL A 18 8.26 15.00 -3.70
C VAL A 18 9.61 14.35 -3.68
N ALA A 19 10.39 14.68 -4.69
CA ALA A 19 11.79 14.34 -4.62
C ALA A 19 12.42 15.30 -3.63
N SER A 20 12.65 14.78 -2.47
CA SER A 20 13.43 15.45 -1.47
C SER A 20 14.78 14.76 -1.51
N ALA A 21 15.82 15.48 -1.78
CA ALA A 21 17.14 14.87 -1.76
C ALA A 21 17.41 14.33 -0.36
N PRO A 22 17.79 13.05 -0.24
CA PRO A 22 18.17 12.14 -1.30
C PRO A 22 17.10 11.13 -1.69
N ALA A 23 15.86 11.30 -1.35
CA ALA A 23 14.86 10.27 -1.51
C ALA A 23 13.58 10.76 -2.18
N VAL A 24 12.88 9.84 -2.83
CA VAL A 24 11.52 10.05 -3.34
C VAL A 24 10.57 9.29 -2.43
N GLY A 25 9.52 9.94 -1.97
CA GLY A 25 8.54 9.31 -1.10
C GLY A 25 7.43 10.24 -0.66
N PHE A 26 6.62 9.76 0.24
CA PHE A 26 5.54 10.56 0.82
C PHE A 26 5.97 11.09 2.19
N GLY A 27 5.62 12.35 2.46
CA GLY A 27 5.94 12.99 3.72
C GLY A 27 4.95 12.62 4.83
N THR A 28 5.15 13.24 5.97
CA THR A 28 4.26 13.10 7.12
C THR A 28 2.83 13.49 6.76
N GLY A 29 1.87 12.72 7.22
CA GLY A 29 0.45 12.97 6.97
C GLY A 29 -0.13 12.17 5.79
N TYR A 30 0.69 11.51 5.00
CA TYR A 30 0.21 10.67 3.90
C TYR A 30 0.06 9.20 4.26
N GLY A 31 0.44 8.82 5.46
CA GLY A 31 0.41 7.45 5.92
C GLY A 31 -0.67 7.15 6.94
N GLY A 32 -0.83 5.87 7.22
CA GLY A 32 -1.77 5.39 8.23
C GLY A 32 -1.57 3.91 8.53
N ALA A 33 -2.41 3.38 9.37
CA ALA A 33 -2.36 1.97 9.74
C ALA A 33 -3.74 1.41 9.97
N VAL A 34 -3.93 0.13 9.64
CA VAL A 34 -5.20 -0.57 9.85
C VAL A 34 -4.92 -2.04 10.16
N THR A 35 -5.82 -2.66 10.92
CA THR A 35 -5.71 -4.07 11.28
C THR A 35 -6.93 -4.84 10.80
N GLN A 36 -6.74 -6.03 10.23
CA GLN A 36 -7.83 -6.92 9.87
C GLN A 36 -8.56 -7.44 11.10
N GLY A 37 -9.88 -7.49 11.03
CA GLY A 37 -10.71 -7.83 12.18
C GLY A 37 -10.93 -9.32 12.41
N THR A 38 -11.36 -10.07 11.40
CA THR A 38 -11.92 -11.41 11.61
C THR A 38 -11.02 -12.54 11.14
N ASN A 39 -10.42 -12.39 9.98
CA ASN A 39 -9.53 -13.39 9.38
C ASN A 39 -8.70 -12.77 8.26
N LYS A 40 -7.84 -13.57 7.63
CA LYS A 40 -6.93 -13.06 6.59
C LYS A 40 -7.62 -12.65 5.27
N THR A 41 -8.90 -12.94 5.10
CA THR A 41 -9.65 -12.50 3.92
C THR A 41 -10.49 -11.27 4.20
N THR A 42 -10.53 -10.79 5.44
CA THR A 42 -11.32 -9.62 5.81
C THR A 42 -10.76 -8.37 5.14
N GLY A 43 -11.62 -7.65 4.42
CA GLY A 43 -11.23 -6.38 3.82
C GLY A 43 -10.91 -5.32 4.87
N VAL A 44 -10.13 -4.33 4.46
CA VAL A 44 -9.77 -3.20 5.32
C VAL A 44 -10.02 -1.89 4.58
N THR A 45 -10.20 -0.82 5.35
CA THR A 45 -10.34 0.53 4.79
C THR A 45 -9.24 1.40 5.38
N LEU A 46 -8.46 2.02 4.50
CA LEU A 46 -7.42 2.97 4.89
C LEU A 46 -7.23 3.97 3.76
N ASN A 47 -7.72 5.19 3.96
CA ASN A 47 -7.80 6.22 2.91
C ASN A 47 -6.53 7.09 2.91
N THR A 48 -5.38 6.49 2.64
CA THR A 48 -4.08 7.16 2.64
C THR A 48 -3.23 6.71 1.46
N LYS A 49 -2.27 7.52 1.05
CA LYS A 49 -1.36 7.18 -0.05
C LYS A 49 -0.36 6.10 0.32
N THR A 50 -0.03 5.97 1.60
CA THR A 50 0.85 4.92 2.11
C THR A 50 0.27 4.37 3.39
N GLY A 51 0.68 3.18 3.78
CA GLY A 51 0.21 2.66 5.06
C GLY A 51 0.72 1.29 5.39
N VAL A 52 0.34 0.86 6.59
CA VAL A 52 0.65 -0.45 7.13
C VAL A 52 -0.66 -1.18 7.41
N ILE A 53 -0.80 -2.36 6.85
CA ILE A 53 -1.92 -3.26 7.14
C ILE A 53 -1.39 -4.38 8.02
N THR A 54 -1.95 -4.53 9.22
CA THR A 54 -1.67 -5.69 10.06
C THR A 54 -2.71 -6.75 9.77
N MET A 55 -2.30 -7.88 9.23
CA MET A 55 -3.22 -8.97 8.92
C MET A 55 -3.62 -9.74 10.17
N HIS A 56 -4.79 -10.37 10.12
CA HIS A 56 -5.23 -11.25 11.18
C HIS A 56 -4.29 -12.46 11.32
N ASN A 57 -4.13 -12.98 12.52
CA ASN A 57 -3.22 -14.08 12.81
C ASN A 57 -3.78 -15.47 12.51
N ALA A 58 -4.89 -15.58 11.80
CA ALA A 58 -5.43 -16.87 11.39
C ALA A 58 -4.41 -17.68 10.59
N ALA A 59 -4.49 -18.99 10.70
CA ALA A 59 -3.55 -19.87 10.02
C ALA A 59 -3.67 -19.75 8.50
N LEU A 60 -2.53 -19.81 7.84
CA LEU A 60 -2.42 -19.90 6.39
C LEU A 60 -1.52 -21.11 6.08
N ALA A 61 -2.10 -22.12 5.47
CA ALA A 61 -1.39 -23.36 5.17
C ALA A 61 -0.25 -23.10 4.16
N ASP A 62 0.68 -24.03 4.10
CA ASP A 62 1.76 -23.98 3.12
C ASP A 62 1.19 -23.91 1.70
N ALA A 63 1.80 -23.10 0.87
CA ALA A 63 1.43 -22.85 -0.52
C ALA A 63 0.03 -22.25 -0.70
N ALA A 64 -0.70 -21.98 0.37
CA ALA A 64 -2.03 -21.39 0.28
C ALA A 64 -1.94 -19.87 0.08
N SER A 65 -2.93 -19.35 -0.63
CA SER A 65 -3.06 -17.90 -0.86
C SER A 65 -4.38 -17.40 -0.30
N VAL A 66 -4.36 -16.19 0.21
CA VAL A 66 -5.55 -15.43 0.57
C VAL A 66 -5.57 -14.11 -0.17
N LYS A 67 -6.76 -13.58 -0.39
CA LYS A 67 -6.97 -12.27 -1.00
C LYS A 67 -7.90 -11.47 -0.12
N PHE A 68 -7.68 -10.17 -0.08
CA PHE A 68 -8.59 -9.25 0.57
C PHE A 68 -8.58 -7.89 -0.15
N THR A 69 -9.63 -7.12 0.07
CA THR A 69 -9.77 -5.80 -0.53
C THR A 69 -9.24 -4.73 0.42
N LEU A 70 -8.39 -3.86 -0.10
CA LEU A 70 -8.08 -2.58 0.52
C LEU A 70 -8.99 -1.53 -0.10
N THR A 71 -9.97 -1.04 0.66
CA THR A 71 -10.77 0.11 0.28
C THR A 71 -9.97 1.37 0.61
N ASN A 72 -9.72 2.20 -0.40
CA ASN A 72 -8.86 3.35 -0.24
C ASN A 72 -9.23 4.44 -1.25
N SER A 73 -9.86 5.50 -0.76
CA SER A 73 -10.31 6.61 -1.60
C SER A 73 -9.16 7.38 -2.28
N SER A 74 -7.92 7.13 -1.86
CA SER A 74 -6.75 7.74 -2.49
C SER A 74 -6.29 7.01 -3.74
N ILE A 75 -6.90 5.89 -4.12
CA ILE A 75 -6.55 5.13 -5.31
C ILE A 75 -7.40 5.62 -6.48
N GLY A 76 -6.76 6.09 -7.51
CA GLY A 76 -7.40 6.45 -8.78
C GLY A 76 -7.47 5.27 -9.74
N GLY A 77 -8.22 5.44 -10.84
CA GLY A 77 -8.51 4.35 -11.78
C GLY A 77 -7.29 3.81 -12.54
N THR A 78 -6.22 4.57 -12.61
CA THR A 78 -4.99 4.18 -13.33
C THR A 78 -3.78 4.06 -12.42
N ASP A 79 -3.98 4.20 -11.11
CA ASP A 79 -2.88 4.19 -10.15
C ASP A 79 -2.27 2.81 -9.98
N VAL A 80 -1.02 2.79 -9.57
CA VAL A 80 -0.29 1.58 -9.23
C VAL A 80 -0.17 1.48 -7.71
N VAL A 81 -0.52 0.33 -7.17
CA VAL A 81 -0.34 0.04 -5.74
C VAL A 81 0.81 -0.93 -5.58
N ILE A 82 1.84 -0.51 -4.88
CA ILE A 82 3.01 -1.32 -4.57
C ILE A 82 2.87 -1.80 -3.14
N CYS A 83 3.18 -3.06 -2.89
CA CYS A 83 3.16 -3.58 -1.53
C CYS A 83 4.23 -4.65 -1.32
N ASN A 84 4.60 -4.80 -0.04
CA ASN A 84 5.56 -5.81 0.38
C ASN A 84 5.29 -6.20 1.83
N GLN A 85 5.82 -7.34 2.25
CA GLN A 85 5.81 -7.70 3.65
C GLN A 85 6.59 -6.65 4.46
N GLY A 86 6.01 -6.21 5.57
CA GLY A 86 6.65 -5.33 6.53
C GLY A 86 7.42 -6.11 7.58
N THR A 87 7.49 -5.55 8.78
CA THR A 87 8.28 -6.13 9.88
C THR A 87 7.56 -7.25 10.65
N GLY A 88 6.25 -7.38 10.50
CA GLY A 88 5.49 -8.43 11.19
C GLY A 88 5.51 -9.73 10.41
N GLY A 89 5.45 -10.85 11.13
CA GLY A 89 5.54 -12.19 10.57
C GLY A 89 6.96 -12.62 10.26
N THR A 90 7.12 -13.89 9.94
CA THR A 90 8.44 -14.46 9.61
C THR A 90 8.93 -13.94 8.26
N ALA A 91 10.06 -13.26 8.25
CA ALA A 91 10.62 -12.66 7.05
C ALA A 91 10.91 -13.72 5.99
N GLY A 92 10.50 -13.43 4.75
CA GLY A 92 10.72 -14.33 3.62
C GLY A 92 9.73 -15.48 3.52
N SER A 93 8.77 -15.57 4.44
CA SER A 93 7.77 -16.64 4.44
C SER A 93 6.51 -16.32 3.65
N TYR A 94 6.37 -15.11 3.16
CA TYR A 94 5.17 -14.68 2.45
C TYR A 94 5.50 -13.91 1.19
N ALA A 95 4.80 -14.25 0.12
CA ALA A 95 4.79 -13.46 -1.10
C ALA A 95 3.57 -12.53 -1.04
N VAL A 96 3.80 -11.24 -1.14
CA VAL A 96 2.74 -10.22 -1.06
C VAL A 96 2.70 -9.46 -2.37
N GLN A 97 1.50 -9.28 -2.94
CA GLN A 97 1.35 -8.54 -4.17
C GLN A 97 -0.02 -7.89 -4.28
N CYS A 98 -0.08 -6.76 -4.96
CA CYS A 98 -1.33 -6.21 -5.44
C CYS A 98 -1.67 -6.87 -6.76
N ILE A 99 -2.81 -7.53 -6.84
CA ILE A 99 -3.20 -8.26 -8.05
C ILE A 99 -4.22 -7.49 -8.88
N SER A 100 -4.81 -6.45 -8.34
CA SER A 100 -5.76 -5.59 -9.03
C SER A 100 -5.88 -4.26 -8.29
N ALA A 101 -6.00 -3.18 -9.02
CA ALA A 101 -6.27 -1.87 -8.47
C ALA A 101 -7.18 -1.10 -9.41
N GLY A 102 -8.05 -0.27 -8.86
CA GLY A 102 -8.96 0.57 -9.58
C GLY A 102 -9.47 1.69 -8.69
N ALA A 103 -10.34 2.54 -9.22
CA ALA A 103 -10.83 3.68 -8.46
C ALA A 103 -11.40 3.25 -7.11
N GLY A 104 -10.80 3.72 -6.03
CA GLY A 104 -11.27 3.52 -4.67
C GLY A 104 -10.88 2.20 -4.01
N SER A 105 -10.18 1.29 -4.67
CA SER A 105 -9.81 0.03 -4.04
C SER A 105 -8.68 -0.71 -4.74
N ALA A 106 -8.08 -1.64 -4.02
CA ALA A 106 -7.11 -2.60 -4.54
C ALA A 106 -7.34 -3.97 -3.91
N VAL A 107 -6.98 -5.02 -4.62
CA VAL A 107 -7.01 -6.38 -4.11
C VAL A 107 -5.58 -6.83 -3.88
N LEU A 108 -5.29 -7.20 -2.66
CA LEU A 108 -3.99 -7.72 -2.26
C LEU A 108 -4.06 -9.23 -2.10
N ARG A 109 -3.00 -9.91 -2.48
CA ARG A 109 -2.85 -11.34 -2.29
C ARG A 109 -1.63 -11.63 -1.46
N VAL A 110 -1.76 -12.56 -0.54
CA VAL A 110 -0.68 -13.06 0.29
C VAL A 110 -0.62 -14.58 0.13
N THR A 111 0.54 -15.09 -0.20
CA THR A 111 0.79 -16.52 -0.33
C THR A 111 1.82 -16.94 0.70
N ASN A 112 1.54 -18.01 1.43
CA ASN A 112 2.52 -18.62 2.32
C ASN A 112 3.49 -19.49 1.50
N ILE A 113 4.76 -19.16 1.56
CA ILE A 113 5.82 -19.87 0.82
C ILE A 113 6.87 -20.48 1.78
N SER A 114 6.49 -20.69 3.04
CA SER A 114 7.43 -21.09 4.08
C SER A 114 7.72 -22.58 4.15
N GLY A 115 6.93 -23.41 3.51
CA GLY A 115 7.04 -24.85 3.63
C GLY A 115 6.24 -25.43 4.78
N GLY A 116 5.46 -24.63 5.47
CA GLY A 116 4.62 -25.06 6.59
C GLY A 116 3.49 -24.08 6.87
N SER A 117 2.53 -24.48 7.67
CA SER A 117 1.42 -23.60 8.07
C SER A 117 1.92 -22.57 9.08
N LEU A 118 1.54 -21.32 8.87
CA LEU A 118 1.90 -20.22 9.76
C LEU A 118 0.64 -19.49 10.25
N SER A 119 0.65 -19.11 11.52
CA SER A 119 -0.44 -18.35 12.15
C SER A 119 0.13 -17.05 12.71
N GLU A 120 0.36 -16.10 11.84
CA GLU A 120 1.04 -14.87 12.18
C GLU A 120 0.25 -13.64 11.75
N ALA A 121 0.36 -12.58 12.55
CA ALA A 121 -0.16 -11.26 12.20
C ALA A 121 0.91 -10.52 11.39
N LEU A 122 1.14 -10.95 10.16
CA LEU A 122 2.12 -10.27 9.32
C LEU A 122 1.66 -8.87 8.96
N THR A 123 2.61 -7.98 8.73
CA THR A 123 2.32 -6.63 8.28
C THR A 123 2.63 -6.47 6.80
N ILE A 124 1.85 -5.65 6.14
CA ILE A 124 2.04 -5.28 4.73
C ILE A 124 2.21 -3.78 4.67
N ASN A 125 3.30 -3.34 4.08
CA ASN A 125 3.49 -1.94 3.74
C ASN A 125 2.99 -1.72 2.32
N PHE A 126 2.26 -0.62 2.08
CA PHE A 126 1.83 -0.29 0.73
C PHE A 126 2.05 1.19 0.41
N ALA A 127 2.12 1.48 -0.87
CA ALA A 127 2.16 2.83 -1.40
C ALA A 127 1.34 2.91 -2.68
N VAL A 128 0.64 4.02 -2.85
CA VAL A 128 -0.15 4.32 -4.05
C VAL A 128 0.64 5.31 -4.89
N ILE A 129 0.94 4.95 -6.11
CA ILE A 129 1.63 5.81 -7.06
C ILE A 129 0.59 6.34 -8.04
N ASP A 130 0.41 7.66 -8.05
CA ASP A 130 -0.53 8.31 -8.95
C ASP A 130 -0.03 8.19 -10.39
N CYS A 131 -0.86 7.67 -11.25
CA CYS A 131 -0.55 7.49 -12.66
C CYS A 131 -1.63 8.13 -13.53
N VAL A 132 -1.20 8.62 -14.68
CA VAL A 132 -2.11 9.19 -15.66
C VAL A 132 -1.91 8.48 -16.99
N ASN A 133 -3.00 8.30 -17.71
CA ASN A 133 -2.90 7.91 -19.10
C ASN A 133 -3.10 9.16 -19.94
N ALA A 134 -2.14 9.51 -20.64
CA ALA A 134 -2.10 10.76 -21.40
C ALA A 134 -3.25 10.87 -22.41
#